data_7b012b11b63660c481bfe6a65f4e33a8
#
_entry.id   7b012b11b63660c481bfe6a65f4e33a8
#
_cell.length_a   1.000
_cell.length_b   1.000
_cell.length_c   1.000
_cell.angle_alpha   90.00
_cell.angle_beta   90.00
_cell.angle_gamma   90.00
#
_symmetry.space_group_name_H-M   'P 1'
#
loop_
_entity.id
_entity.type
_entity.pdbx_description
1 polymer ?
#
loop_
_entity_poly.entity_id
_entity_poly.type
_entity_poly.pdbx_seq_one_letter_code
_entity_poly.pdbx_strand_id
1 'polypeptide(L)'
;MTTYKCKICGEIFNVPAGEEAVCPKCRQKGDKLEVVEATPASKYAGTQTEKNLEAAFAGESMARNKYTYFASKAKKEGFEQIAALFLKTADNEKEHAKMWFKELHDGIGDTAHNLADAADGENYEWTDMY
;
A
#
# COMPACT_ATOMS: atom_id res chain seq x y z
N MET A 1 9.84 12.31 -7.01
CA MET A 1 8.69 12.31 -7.92
C MET A 1 7.44 12.71 -7.15
N THR A 2 6.64 13.58 -7.69
CA THR A 2 5.40 14.08 -7.06
C THR A 2 4.20 13.63 -7.86
N THR A 3 3.16 13.15 -7.18
CA THR A 3 1.91 12.73 -7.78
C THR A 3 0.91 13.88 -7.74
N TYR A 4 0.29 14.17 -8.89
CA TYR A 4 -0.70 15.21 -9.04
C TYR A 4 -2.02 14.64 -9.54
N LYS A 5 -3.09 15.32 -9.17
CA LYS A 5 -4.43 15.07 -9.72
C LYS A 5 -4.91 16.35 -10.39
N CYS A 6 -5.36 16.24 -11.63
CA CYS A 6 -5.96 17.37 -12.34
C CYS A 6 -7.39 17.59 -11.86
N LYS A 7 -7.68 18.79 -11.37
CA LYS A 7 -9.02 19.17 -10.89
C LYS A 7 -10.04 19.28 -12.02
N ILE A 8 -9.58 19.41 -13.26
CA ILE A 8 -10.43 19.61 -14.43
C ILE A 8 -10.86 18.28 -15.05
N CYS A 9 -9.91 17.40 -15.35
CA CYS A 9 -10.22 16.12 -16.02
C CYS A 9 -10.10 14.89 -15.12
N GLY A 10 -9.61 15.06 -13.89
CA GLY A 10 -9.45 13.96 -12.93
C GLY A 10 -8.24 13.06 -13.16
N GLU A 11 -7.41 13.34 -14.15
CA GLU A 11 -6.21 12.55 -14.44
C GLU A 11 -5.23 12.58 -13.27
N ILE A 12 -4.66 11.43 -12.95
CA ILE A 12 -3.62 11.27 -11.92
C ILE A 12 -2.32 10.94 -12.64
N PHE A 13 -1.26 11.69 -12.35
CA PHE A 13 0.01 11.54 -13.04
C PHE A 13 1.17 11.91 -12.13
N ASN A 14 2.36 11.43 -12.48
CA ASN A 14 3.59 11.69 -11.74
C ASN A 14 4.48 12.67 -12.49
N VAL A 15 5.15 13.54 -11.75
CA VAL A 15 6.07 14.54 -12.28
C VAL A 15 7.44 14.36 -11.61
N PRO A 16 8.53 14.21 -12.38
CA PRO A 16 9.87 14.17 -11.83
C PRO A 16 10.24 15.45 -11.06
N ALA A 17 11.11 15.32 -10.07
CA ALA A 17 11.58 16.45 -9.29
C ALA A 17 12.27 17.49 -10.21
N GLY A 18 11.93 18.77 -10.01
CA GLY A 18 12.49 19.88 -10.79
C GLY A 18 11.79 20.16 -12.11
N GLU A 19 10.80 19.39 -12.50
CA GLU A 19 10.00 19.64 -13.71
C GLU A 19 8.68 20.35 -13.37
N GLU A 20 8.19 21.14 -14.31
CA GLU A 20 6.87 21.77 -14.17
C GLU A 20 5.77 20.75 -14.33
N ALA A 21 4.81 20.75 -13.42
CA ALA A 21 3.66 19.85 -13.50
C ALA A 21 2.65 20.35 -14.53
N VAL A 22 2.37 19.52 -15.52
CA VAL A 22 1.37 19.77 -16.58
C VAL A 22 0.57 18.50 -16.77
N CYS A 23 -0.76 18.62 -16.74
CA CYS A 23 -1.61 17.45 -16.96
C CYS A 23 -1.39 16.91 -18.38
N PRO A 24 -1.04 15.61 -18.52
CA PRO A 24 -0.76 15.04 -19.84
C PRO A 24 -1.99 14.91 -20.74
N LYS A 25 -3.18 14.95 -20.14
CA LYS A 25 -4.44 14.78 -20.86
C LYS A 25 -5.06 16.10 -21.32
N CYS A 26 -5.21 17.07 -20.43
CA CYS A 26 -5.86 18.35 -20.75
C CYS A 26 -4.94 19.55 -20.68
N ARG A 27 -3.66 19.34 -20.35
CA ARG A 27 -2.59 20.35 -20.31
C ARG A 27 -2.79 21.49 -19.31
N GLN A 28 -3.63 21.28 -18.31
CA GLN A 28 -3.77 22.24 -17.22
C GLN A 28 -2.55 22.22 -16.31
N LYS A 29 -2.28 23.34 -15.69
CA LYS A 29 -1.15 23.50 -14.77
C LYS A 29 -1.47 24.50 -13.65
N GLY A 30 -0.52 24.68 -12.72
CA GLY A 30 -0.67 25.62 -11.61
C GLY A 30 -1.77 25.19 -10.63
N ASP A 31 -2.68 26.10 -10.32
CA ASP A 31 -3.76 25.91 -9.34
C ASP A 31 -4.82 24.87 -9.79
N LYS A 32 -4.77 24.45 -11.04
CA LYS A 32 -5.65 23.39 -11.58
C LYS A 32 -5.16 21.99 -11.19
N LEU A 33 -3.97 21.86 -10.63
CA LEU A 33 -3.38 20.61 -10.18
C LEU A 33 -3.34 20.57 -8.66
N GLU A 34 -3.63 19.39 -8.11
CA GLU A 34 -3.60 19.12 -6.69
C GLU A 34 -2.51 18.08 -6.42
N VAL A 35 -1.66 18.35 -5.42
CA VAL A 35 -0.67 17.36 -4.97
C VAL A 35 -1.40 16.27 -4.18
N VAL A 36 -1.15 15.02 -4.55
CA VAL A 36 -1.68 13.85 -3.85
C VAL A 36 -0.59 13.26 -3.00
N GLU A 37 -0.75 13.29 -1.69
CA GLU A 37 0.16 12.65 -0.77
C GLU A 37 -0.16 11.15 -0.69
N ALA A 38 0.88 10.31 -0.56
CA ALA A 38 0.73 8.87 -0.54
C ALA A 38 -0.07 8.41 0.67
N THR A 39 0.49 8.56 1.86
CA THR A 39 -0.15 8.11 3.10
C THR A 39 -0.03 9.21 4.16
N PRO A 40 -1.13 9.54 4.88
CA PRO A 40 -1.04 10.50 5.97
C PRO A 40 -0.06 10.03 7.05
N ALA A 41 0.56 10.96 7.75
CA ALA A 41 1.40 10.63 8.90
C ALA A 41 0.56 9.93 9.97
N SER A 42 1.14 8.92 10.61
CA SER A 42 0.48 8.20 11.69
C SER A 42 0.25 9.12 12.90
N LYS A 43 -0.91 9.00 13.55
CA LYS A 43 -1.18 9.66 14.82
C LYS A 43 -0.24 9.19 15.94
N TYR A 44 0.43 8.06 15.75
CA TYR A 44 1.40 7.50 16.68
C TYR A 44 2.85 7.79 16.28
N ALA A 45 3.07 8.70 15.35
CA ALA A 45 4.39 9.00 14.80
C ALA A 45 5.44 9.23 15.90
N GLY A 46 6.58 8.53 15.79
CA GLY A 46 7.69 8.64 16.73
C GLY A 46 7.51 7.87 18.04
N THR A 47 6.40 7.16 18.24
CA THR A 47 6.12 6.42 19.48
C THR A 47 6.51 4.95 19.38
N GLN A 48 6.63 4.30 20.54
CA GLN A 48 6.79 2.84 20.60
C GLN A 48 5.56 2.12 20.04
N THR A 49 4.37 2.70 20.20
CA THR A 49 3.12 2.16 19.64
C THR A 49 3.21 2.06 18.11
N GLU A 50 3.74 3.07 17.45
CA GLU A 50 3.96 3.03 16.00
C GLU A 50 4.85 1.86 15.61
N LYS A 51 5.98 1.69 16.30
CA LYS A 51 6.91 0.57 16.03
C LYS A 51 6.24 -0.78 16.23
N ASN A 52 5.44 -0.91 17.27
CA ASN A 52 4.72 -2.16 17.57
C ASN A 52 3.66 -2.46 16.50
N LEU A 53 2.94 -1.45 16.05
CA LEU A 53 1.93 -1.59 14.98
C LEU A 53 2.58 -1.96 13.65
N GLU A 54 3.71 -1.34 13.32
CA GLU A 54 4.48 -1.68 12.11
C GLU A 54 4.98 -3.12 12.16
N ALA A 55 5.51 -3.55 13.30
CA ALA A 55 5.98 -4.92 13.49
C ALA A 55 4.83 -5.93 13.40
N ALA A 56 3.68 -5.61 13.99
CA ALA A 56 2.48 -6.44 13.92
C ALA A 56 1.97 -6.55 12.47
N PHE A 57 1.87 -5.44 11.76
CA PHE A 57 1.46 -5.45 10.35
C PHE A 57 2.42 -6.27 9.50
N ALA A 58 3.73 -6.09 9.67
CA ALA A 58 4.74 -6.85 8.94
C ALA A 58 4.64 -8.36 9.23
N GLY A 59 4.51 -8.73 10.50
CA GLY A 59 4.40 -10.13 10.92
C GLY A 59 3.16 -10.82 10.37
N GLU A 60 2.01 -10.18 10.48
CA GLU A 60 0.74 -10.71 9.95
C GLU A 60 0.77 -10.82 8.43
N SER A 61 1.37 -9.84 7.75
CA SER A 61 1.51 -9.85 6.28
C SER A 61 2.41 -10.99 5.82
N MET A 62 3.52 -11.23 6.51
CA MET A 62 4.42 -12.35 6.22
C MET A 62 3.72 -13.69 6.45
N ALA A 63 2.99 -13.83 7.55
CA ALA A 63 2.23 -15.04 7.88
C ALA A 63 1.19 -15.33 6.81
N ARG A 64 0.45 -14.33 6.37
CA ARG A 64 -0.54 -14.48 5.31
C ARG A 64 0.07 -15.06 4.03
N ASN A 65 1.20 -14.53 3.61
CA ASN A 65 1.87 -15.00 2.40
C ASN A 65 2.40 -16.43 2.57
N LYS A 66 3.05 -16.72 3.72
CA LYS A 66 3.53 -18.07 4.03
C LYS A 66 2.40 -19.09 3.98
N TYR A 67 1.29 -18.79 4.62
CA TYR A 67 0.16 -19.73 4.68
C TYR A 67 -0.49 -19.95 3.31
N THR A 68 -0.51 -18.93 2.47
CA THR A 68 -0.95 -19.07 1.07
C THR A 68 -0.03 -20.03 0.30
N TYR A 69 1.28 -19.91 0.49
CA TYR A 69 2.26 -20.81 -0.14
C TYR A 69 2.13 -22.23 0.39
N PHE A 70 1.95 -22.38 1.70
CA PHE A 70 1.78 -23.68 2.33
C PHE A 70 0.49 -24.38 1.88
N ALA A 71 -0.57 -23.62 1.70
CA ALA A 71 -1.83 -24.14 1.15
C ALA A 71 -1.64 -24.69 -0.28
N SER A 72 -0.92 -23.96 -1.12
CA SER A 72 -0.62 -24.40 -2.48
C SER A 72 0.14 -25.73 -2.49
N LYS A 73 1.14 -25.85 -1.63
CA LYS A 73 1.93 -27.09 -1.51
C LYS A 73 1.09 -28.26 -0.99
N ALA A 74 0.31 -28.00 0.05
CA ALA A 74 -0.57 -29.04 0.63
C ALA A 74 -1.56 -29.56 -0.41
N LYS A 75 -2.12 -28.67 -1.22
CA LYS A 75 -3.04 -29.06 -2.30
C LYS A 75 -2.35 -29.93 -3.34
N LYS A 76 -1.13 -29.58 -3.75
CA LYS A 76 -0.35 -30.37 -4.71
C LYS A 76 -0.02 -31.76 -4.18
N GLU A 77 0.15 -31.89 -2.86
CA GLU A 77 0.42 -33.16 -2.20
C GLU A 77 -0.86 -33.96 -1.87
N GLY A 78 -2.02 -33.43 -2.20
CA GLY A 78 -3.31 -34.11 -2.00
C GLY A 78 -3.94 -33.89 -0.64
N PHE A 79 -3.42 -32.97 0.17
CA PHE A 79 -3.96 -32.65 1.50
C PHE A 79 -4.96 -31.52 1.44
N GLU A 80 -6.14 -31.78 0.86
CA GLU A 80 -7.15 -30.75 0.61
C GLU A 80 -7.67 -30.06 1.88
N GLN A 81 -7.86 -30.82 2.94
CA GLN A 81 -8.36 -30.27 4.21
C GLN A 81 -7.31 -29.37 4.87
N ILE A 82 -6.06 -29.76 4.82
CA ILE A 82 -4.95 -28.95 5.34
C ILE A 82 -4.79 -27.68 4.51
N ALA A 83 -4.88 -27.80 3.18
CA ALA A 83 -4.85 -26.64 2.30
C ALA A 83 -5.96 -25.63 2.63
N ALA A 84 -7.19 -26.11 2.83
CA ALA A 84 -8.31 -25.26 3.21
C ALA A 84 -8.09 -24.56 4.55
N LEU A 85 -7.50 -25.25 5.52
CA LEU A 85 -7.15 -24.67 6.83
C LEU A 85 -6.13 -23.56 6.69
N PHE A 86 -5.07 -23.77 5.91
CA PHE A 86 -4.07 -22.73 5.65
C PHE A 86 -4.66 -21.51 4.95
N LEU A 87 -5.53 -21.69 3.96
CA LEU A 87 -6.20 -20.59 3.27
C LEU A 87 -7.09 -19.78 4.22
N LYS A 88 -7.85 -20.46 5.06
CA LYS A 88 -8.69 -19.79 6.05
C LYS A 88 -7.85 -18.98 7.04
N THR A 89 -6.75 -19.56 7.50
CA THR A 89 -5.83 -18.88 8.40
C THR A 89 -5.17 -17.68 7.71
N ALA A 90 -4.77 -17.83 6.44
CA ALA A 90 -4.23 -16.72 5.65
C ALA A 90 -5.22 -15.56 5.52
N ASP A 91 -6.51 -15.84 5.32
CA ASP A 91 -7.55 -14.81 5.28
C ASP A 91 -7.70 -14.10 6.62
N ASN A 92 -7.62 -14.83 7.73
CA ASN A 92 -7.65 -14.24 9.06
C ASN A 92 -6.43 -13.31 9.27
N GLU A 93 -5.23 -13.74 8.87
CA GLU A 93 -4.02 -12.92 8.97
C GLU A 93 -4.13 -11.65 8.12
N LYS A 94 -4.75 -11.75 6.93
CA LYS A 94 -5.01 -10.58 6.10
C LYS A 94 -5.90 -9.56 6.82
N GLU A 95 -6.96 -10.01 7.48
CA GLU A 95 -7.86 -9.12 8.21
C GLU A 95 -7.17 -8.51 9.44
N HIS A 96 -6.34 -9.27 10.15
CA HIS A 96 -5.53 -8.74 11.26
C HIS A 96 -4.56 -7.66 10.77
N ALA A 97 -3.85 -7.93 9.67
CA ALA A 97 -2.95 -6.95 9.06
C ALA A 97 -3.69 -5.68 8.66
N LYS A 98 -4.90 -5.81 8.11
CA LYS A 98 -5.75 -4.67 7.74
C LYS A 98 -6.13 -3.82 8.95
N MET A 99 -6.43 -4.45 10.09
CA MET A 99 -6.72 -3.72 11.33
C MET A 99 -5.52 -2.87 11.78
N TRP A 100 -4.33 -3.46 11.79
CA TRP A 100 -3.10 -2.73 12.16
C TRP A 100 -2.77 -1.63 11.16
N PHE A 101 -2.96 -1.90 9.88
CA PHE A 101 -2.77 -0.89 8.84
C PHE A 101 -3.69 0.31 9.04
N LYS A 102 -4.96 0.09 9.30
CA LYS A 102 -5.94 1.16 9.55
C LYS A 102 -5.58 1.97 10.77
N GLU A 103 -5.09 1.33 11.82
CA GLU A 103 -4.67 2.02 13.02
C GLU A 103 -3.43 2.88 12.79
N LEU A 104 -2.46 2.37 12.01
CA LEU A 104 -1.24 3.10 11.65
C LEU A 104 -1.53 4.33 10.78
N HIS A 105 -2.45 4.24 9.84
CA HIS A 105 -2.65 5.22 8.78
C HIS A 105 -4.02 5.93 8.85
N ASP A 106 -4.73 5.76 9.97
CA ASP A 106 -6.06 6.33 10.16
C ASP A 106 -7.03 5.92 9.05
N GLY A 107 -7.01 4.63 8.72
CA GLY A 107 -7.87 4.02 7.70
C GLY A 107 -7.11 3.64 6.43
N ILE A 108 -7.87 3.37 5.38
CA ILE A 108 -7.36 3.14 4.04
C ILE A 108 -7.74 4.36 3.22
N GLY A 109 -6.77 4.93 2.51
CA GLY A 109 -6.99 6.11 1.70
C GLY A 109 -7.90 5.86 0.49
N ASP A 110 -8.24 6.93 -0.21
CA ASP A 110 -8.94 6.81 -1.48
C ASP A 110 -7.97 6.30 -2.57
N THR A 111 -8.51 6.04 -3.75
CA THR A 111 -7.71 5.48 -4.85
C THR A 111 -6.55 6.37 -5.24
N ALA A 112 -6.71 7.68 -5.24
CA ALA A 112 -5.63 8.61 -5.60
C ALA A 112 -4.47 8.53 -4.59
N HIS A 113 -4.77 8.53 -3.30
CA HIS A 113 -3.77 8.40 -2.24
C HIS A 113 -3.11 7.03 -2.28
N ASN A 114 -3.88 5.97 -2.51
CA ASN A 114 -3.36 4.60 -2.57
C ASN A 114 -2.44 4.41 -3.77
N LEU A 115 -2.76 5.01 -4.91
CA LEU A 115 -1.88 4.99 -6.10
C LEU A 115 -0.56 5.71 -5.84
N ALA A 116 -0.60 6.85 -5.17
CA ALA A 116 0.60 7.58 -4.80
C ALA A 116 1.49 6.78 -3.84
N ASP A 117 0.89 6.17 -2.83
CA ASP A 117 1.59 5.31 -1.87
C ASP A 117 2.25 4.11 -2.56
N ALA A 118 1.51 3.44 -3.42
CA ALA A 118 2.02 2.28 -4.15
C ALA A 118 3.20 2.69 -5.07
N ALA A 119 3.10 3.81 -5.77
CA ALA A 119 4.16 4.31 -6.63
C ALA A 119 5.42 4.64 -5.83
N ASP A 120 5.27 5.28 -4.67
CA ASP A 120 6.40 5.61 -3.79
C ASP A 120 7.06 4.34 -3.25
N GLY A 121 6.29 3.36 -2.84
CA GLY A 121 6.80 2.08 -2.36
C GLY A 121 7.58 1.31 -3.43
N GLU A 122 7.03 1.20 -4.62
CA GLU A 122 7.70 0.53 -5.74
C GLU A 122 8.97 1.28 -6.17
N ASN A 123 8.93 2.61 -6.19
CA ASN A 123 10.12 3.41 -6.50
C ASN A 123 11.22 3.22 -5.46
N TYR A 124 10.88 3.17 -4.18
CA TYR A 124 11.84 2.90 -3.11
C TYR A 124 12.50 1.53 -3.29
N GLU A 125 11.72 0.49 -3.55
CA GLU A 125 12.25 -0.86 -3.77
C GLU A 125 13.20 -0.91 -4.96
N TRP A 126 12.83 -0.24 -6.05
CA TRP A 126 13.62 -0.21 -7.27
C TRP A 126 14.95 0.54 -7.10
N THR A 127 14.94 1.69 -6.38
CA THR A 127 16.11 2.56 -6.29
C THR A 127 17.00 2.27 -5.08
N ASP A 128 16.43 1.83 -3.96
CA ASP A 128 17.13 1.75 -2.68
C ASP A 128 17.26 0.33 -2.12
N MET A 129 16.43 -0.62 -2.56
CA MET A 129 16.46 -2.00 -2.07
C MET A 129 17.10 -2.98 -3.04
N TYR A 130 16.91 -2.79 -4.35
CA TYR A 130 17.41 -3.72 -5.37
C TYR A 130 18.70 -3.28 -6.01
#